data_e61494f80b3768a739cf57a6f66a8a9a
#
_entry.id   e61494f80b3768a739cf57a6f66a8a9a
#
_cell.length_a   1.000
_cell.length_b   1.000
_cell.length_c   1.000
_cell.angle_alpha   90.00
_cell.angle_beta   90.00
_cell.angle_gamma   90.00
#
_symmetry.space_group_name_H-M   'P 1'
#
loop_
_entity.id
_entity.type
_entity.pdbx_description
1 polymer ?
#
loop_
_entity_poly.entity_id
_entity_poly.type
_entity_poly.pdbx_seq_one_letter_code
_entity_poly.pdbx_strand_id
1 'polypeptide(L)'
;VACGVASLEPSRRADALDAWLASGRAGTMRYLHRQAKKRKQPATIHPEARTAVMVLDNYAAAPDEQPQPGDAFKVASYARGTDYHLVTLGRLLALKEWLISRGASFTSAWVDDGPVPERELAERAGLGWIGKNTMLINPRLGSWTFIGSVFTDLVIPADAAVDTDRCGSCTRCLDACPTEAIVAPRVLDATRCLSYLSIEYKPDPPPELDGRWAEWAFGCDICNSVCPWNEKFAEPTTIADFRRRPD
;
A
#
# COMPACT_ATOMS: atom_id res chain seq x y z
N VAL A 1 -8.94 2.00 12.06
CA VAL A 1 -9.42 2.67 10.85
C VAL A 1 -9.09 4.15 10.91
N ALA A 2 -8.60 4.72 9.82
CA ALA A 2 -8.40 6.16 9.65
C ALA A 2 -9.01 6.60 8.31
N CYS A 3 -9.39 7.88 8.24
CA CYS A 3 -10.02 8.46 7.05
C CYS A 3 -9.51 9.89 6.86
N GLY A 4 -9.41 10.32 5.61
CA GLY A 4 -9.03 11.68 5.24
C GLY A 4 -9.41 11.99 3.79
N VAL A 5 -9.36 13.26 3.43
CA VAL A 5 -9.76 13.76 2.11
C VAL A 5 -8.55 14.27 1.34
N ALA A 6 -8.37 13.77 0.12
CA ALA A 6 -7.30 14.19 -0.78
C ALA A 6 -7.81 15.05 -1.93
N SER A 7 -7.04 16.06 -2.34
CA SER A 7 -7.20 16.73 -3.64
C SER A 7 -6.75 15.79 -4.77
N LEU A 8 -7.34 15.95 -5.96
CA LEU A 8 -7.00 15.20 -7.17
C LEU A 8 -5.99 15.93 -8.07
N GLU A 9 -5.18 16.80 -7.49
CA GLU A 9 -4.10 17.48 -8.19
C GLU A 9 -3.10 16.50 -8.84
N PRO A 10 -2.31 16.93 -9.83
CA PRO A 10 -1.23 16.14 -10.40
C PRO A 10 -0.30 15.54 -9.35
N SER A 11 0.19 14.33 -9.62
CA SER A 11 1.12 13.65 -8.73
C SER A 11 2.41 14.45 -8.53
N ARG A 12 2.80 14.66 -7.28
CA ARG A 12 4.10 15.25 -6.91
C ARG A 12 5.28 14.32 -7.21
N ARG A 13 4.98 13.05 -7.53
CA ARG A 13 5.95 11.98 -7.83
C ARG A 13 5.93 11.54 -9.29
N ALA A 14 5.36 12.36 -10.20
CA ALA A 14 5.25 12.04 -11.62
C ALA A 14 6.61 11.69 -12.25
N ASP A 15 7.63 12.54 -12.04
CA ASP A 15 8.98 12.33 -12.57
C ASP A 15 9.66 11.11 -11.96
N ALA A 16 9.45 10.87 -10.66
CA ALA A 16 9.98 9.68 -9.98
C ALA A 16 9.36 8.39 -10.54
N LEU A 17 8.05 8.39 -10.85
CA LEU A 17 7.39 7.26 -11.50
C LEU A 17 7.95 7.02 -12.90
N ASP A 18 8.12 8.07 -13.70
CA ASP A 18 8.67 7.95 -15.06
C ASP A 18 10.12 7.42 -15.04
N ALA A 19 10.96 7.93 -14.16
CA ALA A 19 12.34 7.45 -13.99
C ALA A 19 12.38 5.99 -13.52
N TRP A 20 11.49 5.60 -12.61
CA TRP A 20 11.39 4.23 -12.11
C TRP A 20 10.93 3.25 -13.20
N LEU A 21 9.94 3.62 -14.01
CA LEU A 21 9.48 2.84 -15.15
C LEU A 21 10.57 2.71 -16.22
N ALA A 22 11.24 3.82 -16.54
CA ALA A 22 12.32 3.85 -17.55
C ALA A 22 13.53 3.01 -17.13
N SER A 23 13.80 2.86 -15.82
CA SER A 23 14.89 2.04 -15.31
C SER A 23 14.63 0.52 -15.33
N GLY A 24 13.45 0.07 -15.78
CA GLY A 24 13.07 -1.35 -15.84
C GLY A 24 12.72 -1.96 -14.49
N ARG A 25 12.73 -1.20 -13.38
CA ARG A 25 12.46 -1.69 -12.02
C ARG A 25 11.03 -2.18 -11.79
N ALA A 26 10.12 -1.90 -12.73
CA ALA A 26 8.77 -2.45 -12.72
C ALA A 26 8.70 -3.93 -13.12
N GLY A 27 9.79 -4.50 -13.66
CA GLY A 27 9.80 -5.88 -14.12
C GLY A 27 8.72 -6.16 -15.18
N THR A 28 7.95 -7.21 -14.97
CA THR A 28 6.90 -7.65 -15.91
C THR A 28 5.56 -6.93 -15.74
N MET A 29 5.43 -6.00 -14.80
CA MET A 29 4.18 -5.28 -14.48
C MET A 29 3.83 -4.22 -15.56
N ARG A 30 3.52 -4.68 -16.78
CA ARG A 30 3.20 -3.81 -17.93
C ARG A 30 1.99 -2.91 -17.68
N TYR A 31 1.11 -3.29 -16.76
CA TYR A 31 -0.05 -2.48 -16.40
C TYR A 31 0.37 -1.12 -15.81
N LEU A 32 1.50 -1.05 -15.08
CA LEU A 32 2.00 0.21 -14.54
C LEU A 32 2.38 1.20 -15.65
N HIS A 33 2.99 0.73 -16.73
CA HIS A 33 3.28 1.55 -17.90
C HIS A 33 1.98 2.05 -18.56
N ARG A 34 0.99 1.15 -18.76
CA ARG A 34 -0.30 1.52 -19.38
C ARG A 34 -1.09 2.52 -18.54
N GLN A 35 -0.98 2.43 -17.23
CA GLN A 35 -1.71 3.25 -16.27
C GLN A 35 -0.93 4.52 -15.83
N ALA A 36 0.33 4.69 -16.25
CA ALA A 36 1.21 5.76 -15.77
C ALA A 36 0.59 7.16 -15.90
N LYS A 37 -0.08 7.45 -17.04
CA LYS A 37 -0.75 8.74 -17.27
C LYS A 37 -1.82 9.02 -16.19
N LYS A 38 -2.68 8.05 -15.90
CA LYS A 38 -3.74 8.19 -14.89
C LYS A 38 -3.16 8.31 -13.49
N ARG A 39 -2.13 7.51 -13.16
CA ARG A 39 -1.43 7.60 -11.87
C ARG A 39 -0.77 8.96 -11.64
N LYS A 40 -0.26 9.59 -12.70
CA LYS A 40 0.30 10.95 -12.64
C LYS A 40 -0.76 12.05 -12.60
N GLN A 41 -1.96 11.78 -13.10
CA GLN A 41 -3.05 12.73 -13.21
C GLN A 41 -4.35 12.13 -12.64
N PRO A 42 -4.48 12.03 -11.30
CA PRO A 42 -5.61 11.33 -10.67
C PRO A 42 -6.99 11.86 -11.08
N ALA A 43 -7.11 13.16 -11.34
CA ALA A 43 -8.36 13.75 -11.84
C ALA A 43 -8.83 13.18 -13.20
N THR A 44 -7.94 12.50 -13.96
CA THR A 44 -8.30 11.87 -15.24
C THR A 44 -8.83 10.45 -15.08
N ILE A 45 -8.80 9.88 -13.87
CA ILE A 45 -9.38 8.57 -13.59
C ILE A 45 -10.90 8.64 -13.76
N HIS A 46 -11.49 9.65 -13.14
CA HIS A 46 -12.89 10.00 -13.24
C HIS A 46 -13.03 11.54 -13.40
N PRO A 47 -13.35 12.04 -14.61
CA PRO A 47 -13.47 13.49 -14.86
C PRO A 47 -14.54 14.19 -14.01
N GLU A 48 -15.54 13.45 -13.56
CA GLU A 48 -16.62 13.93 -12.69
C GLU A 48 -16.13 14.19 -11.26
N ALA A 49 -15.12 13.45 -10.80
CA ALA A 49 -14.65 13.54 -9.43
C ALA A 49 -13.97 14.89 -9.13
N ARG A 50 -14.15 15.36 -7.91
CA ARG A 50 -13.54 16.59 -7.37
C ARG A 50 -12.61 16.30 -6.19
N THR A 51 -12.94 15.28 -5.41
CA THR A 51 -12.12 14.83 -4.25
C THR A 51 -12.08 13.32 -4.16
N ALA A 52 -11.11 12.80 -3.41
CA ALA A 52 -11.06 11.40 -3.01
C ALA A 52 -11.08 11.30 -1.48
N VAL A 53 -12.00 10.51 -0.95
CA VAL A 53 -12.01 10.12 0.45
C VAL A 53 -11.14 8.88 0.58
N MET A 54 -10.04 8.98 1.33
CA MET A 54 -9.08 7.90 1.57
C MET A 54 -9.36 7.21 2.90
N VAL A 55 -9.27 5.90 2.93
CA VAL A 55 -9.53 5.08 4.14
C VAL A 55 -8.35 4.14 4.37
N LEU A 56 -7.96 3.97 5.63
CA LEU A 56 -7.01 2.95 6.06
C LEU A 56 -7.72 1.92 6.93
N ASP A 57 -7.68 0.67 6.52
CA ASP A 57 -8.10 -0.47 7.33
C ASP A 57 -6.86 -1.18 7.89
N ASN A 58 -6.76 -1.28 9.21
CA ASN A 58 -5.66 -1.96 9.89
C ASN A 58 -5.79 -3.49 9.74
N TYR A 59 -4.69 -4.15 9.31
CA TYR A 59 -4.61 -5.61 9.25
C TYR A 59 -3.45 -6.18 10.11
N ALA A 60 -2.87 -5.39 10.99
CA ALA A 60 -1.78 -5.87 11.84
C ALA A 60 -2.20 -7.15 12.57
N ALA A 61 -1.42 -8.21 12.40
CA ALA A 61 -1.64 -9.48 13.08
C ALA A 61 -1.21 -9.39 14.55
N ALA A 62 -1.86 -10.17 15.42
CA ALA A 62 -1.40 -10.36 16.79
C ALA A 62 -0.01 -11.04 16.78
N PRO A 63 0.81 -10.86 17.83
CA PRO A 63 2.16 -11.42 17.87
C PRO A 63 2.24 -12.94 17.66
N ASP A 64 1.26 -13.68 18.15
CA ASP A 64 1.11 -15.13 17.99
C ASP A 64 0.60 -15.56 16.61
N GLU A 65 0.02 -14.63 15.86
CA GLU A 65 -0.43 -14.84 14.48
C GLU A 65 0.64 -14.48 13.43
N GLN A 66 1.75 -13.86 13.83
CA GLN A 66 2.83 -13.49 12.92
C GLN A 66 3.67 -14.70 12.51
N PRO A 67 4.35 -14.67 11.33
CA PRO A 67 5.29 -15.72 10.94
C PRO A 67 6.38 -15.87 12.01
N GLN A 68 6.62 -17.11 12.43
CA GLN A 68 7.62 -17.40 13.42
C GLN A 68 8.94 -17.90 12.79
N PRO A 69 10.09 -17.69 13.45
CA PRO A 69 11.33 -18.35 13.04
C PRO A 69 11.14 -19.87 13.04
N GLY A 70 11.50 -20.52 11.95
CA GLY A 70 11.35 -21.97 11.78
C GLY A 70 10.04 -22.41 11.12
N ASP A 71 9.11 -21.51 10.80
CA ASP A 71 7.99 -21.84 9.91
C ASP A 71 8.55 -22.33 8.57
N ALA A 72 8.09 -23.50 8.10
CA ALA A 72 8.52 -24.08 6.83
C ALA A 72 8.18 -23.19 5.64
N PHE A 73 7.05 -22.48 5.74
CA PHE A 73 6.59 -21.52 4.73
C PHE A 73 5.98 -20.29 5.40
N LYS A 74 6.39 -19.11 4.92
CA LYS A 74 5.83 -17.83 5.38
C LYS A 74 4.92 -17.24 4.31
N VAL A 75 3.76 -16.76 4.75
CA VAL A 75 2.82 -15.98 3.95
C VAL A 75 2.71 -14.60 4.56
N ALA A 76 2.76 -13.57 3.73
CA ALA A 76 2.63 -12.19 4.17
C ALA A 76 1.29 -11.95 4.90
N SER A 77 1.33 -11.16 5.96
CA SER A 77 0.20 -10.95 6.87
C SER A 77 -1.06 -10.48 6.16
N TYR A 78 -0.92 -9.67 5.11
CA TYR A 78 -2.05 -9.17 4.34
C TYR A 78 -2.85 -10.28 3.63
N ALA A 79 -2.23 -11.44 3.36
CA ALA A 79 -2.84 -12.54 2.61
C ALA A 79 -3.38 -13.67 3.50
N ARG A 80 -3.36 -13.53 4.82
CA ARG A 80 -3.75 -14.58 5.77
C ARG A 80 -5.22 -14.59 6.15
N GLY A 81 -5.86 -13.43 6.06
CA GLY A 81 -7.28 -13.26 6.36
C GLY A 81 -8.18 -13.49 5.14
N THR A 82 -9.40 -13.00 5.23
CA THR A 82 -10.30 -12.86 4.10
C THR A 82 -9.70 -11.86 3.10
N ASP A 83 -9.93 -12.10 1.81
CA ASP A 83 -9.47 -11.21 0.75
C ASP A 83 -9.88 -9.76 1.04
N TYR A 84 -8.87 -8.90 1.22
CA TYR A 84 -9.07 -7.51 1.59
C TYR A 84 -9.80 -6.70 0.51
N HIS A 85 -9.69 -7.10 -0.76
CA HIS A 85 -10.47 -6.47 -1.82
C HIS A 85 -11.97 -6.57 -1.52
N LEU A 86 -12.45 -7.72 -1.04
CA LEU A 86 -13.86 -7.92 -0.70
C LEU A 86 -14.24 -7.17 0.57
N VAL A 87 -13.43 -7.29 1.62
CA VAL A 87 -13.72 -6.70 2.93
C VAL A 87 -13.69 -5.16 2.88
N THR A 88 -12.59 -4.60 2.39
CA THR A 88 -12.43 -3.13 2.30
C THR A 88 -13.41 -2.54 1.29
N LEU A 89 -13.62 -3.19 0.12
CA LEU A 89 -14.62 -2.73 -0.85
C LEU A 89 -16.02 -2.69 -0.24
N GLY A 90 -16.43 -3.74 0.50
CA GLY A 90 -17.72 -3.75 1.17
C GLY A 90 -17.92 -2.56 2.11
N ARG A 91 -16.86 -2.16 2.82
CA ARG A 91 -16.86 -0.98 3.70
C ARG A 91 -16.92 0.33 2.90
N LEU A 92 -16.20 0.41 1.78
CA LEU A 92 -16.25 1.58 0.89
C LEU A 92 -17.61 1.73 0.20
N LEU A 93 -18.32 0.64 -0.08
CA LEU A 93 -19.68 0.70 -0.62
C LEU A 93 -20.63 1.38 0.37
N ALA A 94 -20.53 1.10 1.67
CA ALA A 94 -21.31 1.82 2.68
C ALA A 94 -20.97 3.33 2.72
N LEU A 95 -19.69 3.68 2.55
CA LEU A 95 -19.26 5.08 2.45
C LEU A 95 -19.82 5.75 1.17
N LYS A 96 -19.85 5.05 0.04
CA LYS A 96 -20.48 5.53 -1.19
C LYS A 96 -21.95 5.89 -0.97
N GLU A 97 -22.73 4.96 -0.40
CA GLU A 97 -24.15 5.20 -0.10
C GLU A 97 -24.34 6.39 0.83
N TRP A 98 -23.48 6.55 1.81
CA TRP A 98 -23.49 7.72 2.67
C TRP A 98 -23.21 9.02 1.92
N LEU A 99 -22.20 9.06 1.01
CA LEU A 99 -21.90 10.23 0.19
C LEU A 99 -23.06 10.56 -0.76
N ILE A 100 -23.71 9.55 -1.35
CA ILE A 100 -24.90 9.74 -2.18
C ILE A 100 -26.03 10.35 -1.36
N SER A 101 -26.25 9.89 -0.13
CA SER A 101 -27.24 10.48 0.77
C SER A 101 -26.95 11.95 1.15
N ARG A 102 -25.70 12.39 0.95
CA ARG A 102 -25.23 13.76 1.17
C ARG A 102 -25.20 14.60 -0.11
N GLY A 103 -25.76 14.08 -1.21
CA GLY A 103 -25.93 14.80 -2.45
C GLY A 103 -24.87 14.53 -3.53
N ALA A 104 -24.02 13.50 -3.35
CA ALA A 104 -23.14 13.07 -4.43
C ALA A 104 -23.96 12.50 -5.58
N SER A 105 -23.71 12.98 -6.80
CA SER A 105 -24.26 12.42 -8.04
C SER A 105 -23.31 11.39 -8.65
N PHE A 106 -22.03 11.44 -8.28
CA PHE A 106 -21.00 10.51 -8.71
C PHE A 106 -20.18 10.00 -7.53
N THR A 107 -19.99 8.69 -7.46
CA THR A 107 -19.04 8.03 -6.53
C THR A 107 -18.42 6.79 -7.18
N SER A 108 -17.11 6.56 -6.98
CA SER A 108 -16.39 5.37 -7.44
C SER A 108 -15.42 4.87 -6.37
N ALA A 109 -15.52 3.60 -5.97
CA ALA A 109 -14.68 2.99 -4.95
C ALA A 109 -13.56 2.15 -5.58
N TRP A 110 -12.37 2.19 -4.97
CA TRP A 110 -11.17 1.49 -5.42
C TRP A 110 -10.40 0.90 -4.24
N VAL A 111 -9.92 -0.31 -4.42
CA VAL A 111 -9.03 -1.03 -3.49
C VAL A 111 -8.00 -1.78 -4.32
N ASP A 112 -6.80 -1.23 -4.49
CA ASP A 112 -5.62 -1.85 -5.12
C ASP A 112 -5.81 -2.37 -6.57
N ASP A 113 -6.97 -2.23 -7.17
CA ASP A 113 -7.33 -2.81 -8.47
C ASP A 113 -7.29 -1.83 -9.64
N GLY A 114 -6.87 -0.58 -9.43
CA GLY A 114 -6.98 0.48 -10.43
C GLY A 114 -5.73 1.32 -10.66
N PRO A 115 -5.86 2.35 -11.50
CA PRO A 115 -4.79 3.29 -11.78
C PRO A 115 -4.63 4.35 -10.69
N VAL A 116 -5.15 4.11 -9.50
CA VAL A 116 -5.14 5.05 -8.38
C VAL A 116 -3.76 5.08 -7.73
N PRO A 117 -3.12 6.26 -7.53
CA PRO A 117 -1.88 6.38 -6.76
C PRO A 117 -2.20 6.40 -5.25
N GLU A 118 -2.74 5.31 -4.71
CA GLU A 118 -3.38 5.23 -3.38
C GLU A 118 -2.48 5.74 -2.25
N ARG A 119 -1.20 5.33 -2.22
CA ARG A 119 -0.26 5.77 -1.17
C ARG A 119 -0.04 7.27 -1.19
N GLU A 120 0.07 7.88 -2.38
CA GLU A 120 0.24 9.33 -2.51
C GLU A 120 -1.03 10.08 -2.13
N LEU A 121 -2.20 9.59 -2.54
CA LEU A 121 -3.47 10.21 -2.15
C LEU A 121 -3.71 10.09 -0.64
N ALA A 122 -3.36 8.95 -0.03
CA ALA A 122 -3.46 8.78 1.42
C ALA A 122 -2.48 9.71 2.18
N GLU A 123 -1.28 9.95 1.64
CA GLU A 123 -0.35 10.95 2.19
C GLU A 123 -0.92 12.37 2.09
N ARG A 124 -1.52 12.72 0.95
CA ARG A 124 -2.22 14.02 0.76
C ARG A 124 -3.42 14.18 1.68
N ALA A 125 -4.10 13.08 1.98
CA ALA A 125 -5.23 13.06 2.92
C ALA A 125 -4.80 13.11 4.39
N GLY A 126 -3.52 13.40 4.69
CA GLY A 126 -3.02 13.50 6.05
C GLY A 126 -2.91 12.17 6.80
N LEU A 127 -3.03 11.03 6.10
CA LEU A 127 -3.08 9.71 6.73
C LEU A 127 -1.70 9.13 7.07
N GLY A 128 -0.62 9.77 6.65
CA GLY A 128 0.73 9.31 6.93
C GLY A 128 1.74 9.85 5.92
N TRP A 129 2.93 9.28 5.91
CA TRP A 129 4.00 9.58 4.94
C TRP A 129 4.47 8.31 4.25
N ILE A 130 5.04 8.44 3.06
CA ILE A 130 5.64 7.30 2.37
C ILE A 130 7.03 7.05 2.95
N GLY A 131 7.20 5.93 3.64
CA GLY A 131 8.45 5.51 4.27
C GLY A 131 9.55 5.13 3.29
N LYS A 132 10.78 4.92 3.80
CA LYS A 132 11.92 4.46 2.99
C LYS A 132 11.69 3.09 2.36
N ASN A 133 10.84 2.25 2.97
CA ASN A 133 10.37 0.96 2.43
C ASN A 133 9.24 1.08 1.38
N THR A 134 8.92 2.28 0.93
CA THR A 134 7.83 2.60 -0.01
C THR A 134 6.40 2.42 0.52
N MET A 135 6.22 1.96 1.74
CA MET A 135 4.89 1.81 2.35
C MET A 135 4.39 3.14 2.92
N LEU A 136 3.07 3.31 2.96
CA LEU A 136 2.45 4.39 3.75
C LEU A 136 2.61 4.04 5.23
N ILE A 137 3.12 4.97 6.02
CA ILE A 137 3.27 4.80 7.47
C ILE A 137 2.35 5.82 8.17
N ASN A 138 1.34 5.30 8.84
CA ASN A 138 0.47 6.11 9.68
C ASN A 138 1.08 6.25 11.10
N PRO A 139 1.04 7.44 11.73
CA PRO A 139 1.70 7.66 13.02
C PRO A 139 1.08 6.87 14.19
N ARG A 140 -0.13 6.32 14.04
CA ARG A 140 -0.85 5.55 15.07
C ARG A 140 -1.06 4.09 14.70
N LEU A 141 -1.08 3.74 13.41
CA LEU A 141 -1.38 2.40 12.92
C LEU A 141 -0.14 1.67 12.36
N GLY A 142 1.00 2.39 12.21
CA GLY A 142 2.13 1.84 11.48
C GLY A 142 1.84 1.74 9.98
N SER A 143 2.37 0.71 9.33
CA SER A 143 2.18 0.46 7.88
C SER A 143 1.41 -0.83 7.58
N TRP A 144 0.84 -1.49 8.58
CA TRP A 144 -0.03 -2.64 8.42
C TRP A 144 -1.46 -2.20 8.07
N THR A 145 -1.61 -1.48 6.95
CA THR A 145 -2.90 -0.90 6.55
C THR A 145 -3.19 -1.17 5.09
N PHE A 146 -4.42 -1.62 4.79
CA PHE A 146 -4.99 -1.57 3.45
C PHE A 146 -5.46 -0.15 3.18
N ILE A 147 -5.32 0.28 1.93
CA ILE A 147 -5.74 1.60 1.49
C ILE A 147 -6.95 1.43 0.58
N GLY A 148 -8.04 2.09 0.92
CA GLY A 148 -9.19 2.21 0.05
C GLY A 148 -9.48 3.65 -0.30
N SER A 149 -10.17 3.89 -1.40
CA SER A 149 -10.56 5.23 -1.84
C SER A 149 -11.97 5.27 -2.39
N VAL A 150 -12.66 6.38 -2.13
CA VAL A 150 -13.92 6.74 -2.80
C VAL A 150 -13.75 8.09 -3.46
N PHE A 151 -13.75 8.10 -4.79
CA PHE A 151 -13.81 9.31 -5.59
C PHE A 151 -15.24 9.82 -5.62
N THR A 152 -15.44 11.15 -5.49
CA THR A 152 -16.76 11.78 -5.49
C THR A 152 -16.74 13.14 -6.19
N ASP A 153 -17.87 13.53 -6.74
CA ASP A 153 -18.10 14.85 -7.32
C ASP A 153 -18.35 15.93 -6.25
N LEU A 154 -18.53 15.54 -4.99
CA LEU A 154 -18.61 16.50 -3.90
C LEU A 154 -17.28 17.25 -3.73
N VAL A 155 -17.37 18.56 -3.56
CA VAL A 155 -16.23 19.39 -3.20
C VAL A 155 -16.09 19.39 -1.68
N ILE A 156 -15.24 18.49 -1.18
CA ILE A 156 -14.95 18.38 0.24
C ILE A 156 -13.57 19.01 0.48
N PRO A 157 -13.40 19.90 1.47
CA PRO A 157 -12.09 20.47 1.79
C PRO A 157 -11.06 19.34 2.04
N ALA A 158 -9.91 19.42 1.36
CA ALA A 158 -8.85 18.43 1.56
C ALA A 158 -8.20 18.63 2.93
N ASP A 159 -7.82 17.53 3.55
CA ASP A 159 -7.03 17.54 4.78
C ASP A 159 -5.59 18.00 4.51
N ALA A 160 -4.91 18.45 5.56
CA ALA A 160 -3.51 18.84 5.46
C ALA A 160 -2.63 17.59 5.26
N ALA A 161 -1.81 17.60 4.22
CA ALA A 161 -0.86 16.53 3.96
C ALA A 161 0.17 16.40 5.09
N VAL A 162 0.67 15.18 5.30
CA VAL A 162 1.82 14.97 6.20
C VAL A 162 3.09 15.30 5.42
N ASP A 163 3.65 16.47 5.67
CA ASP A 163 4.86 16.95 4.98
C ASP A 163 6.17 16.51 5.67
N THR A 164 6.07 15.82 6.81
CA THR A 164 7.22 15.46 7.63
C THR A 164 7.68 14.04 7.36
N ASP A 165 8.92 13.87 6.86
CA ASP A 165 9.59 12.57 6.84
C ASP A 165 10.01 12.16 8.26
N ARG A 166 9.35 11.17 8.81
CA ARG A 166 9.64 10.65 10.15
C ARG A 166 10.50 9.39 10.15
N CYS A 167 11.04 8.99 8.99
CA CYS A 167 12.06 7.93 8.91
C CYS A 167 13.43 8.40 9.42
N GLY A 168 13.74 9.71 9.30
CA GLY A 168 14.99 10.27 9.76
C GLY A 168 16.22 9.52 9.23
N SER A 169 17.19 9.21 10.09
CA SER A 169 18.40 8.44 9.76
C SER A 169 18.19 6.92 9.74
N CYS A 170 17.02 6.39 10.12
CA CYS A 170 16.76 4.95 10.18
C CYS A 170 16.89 4.28 8.80
N THR A 171 17.60 3.15 8.73
CA THR A 171 17.82 2.34 7.53
C THR A 171 17.38 0.88 7.70
N ARG A 172 16.73 0.51 8.82
CA ARG A 172 16.41 -0.87 9.19
C ARG A 172 15.73 -1.67 8.07
N CYS A 173 14.81 -1.05 7.32
CA CYS A 173 14.11 -1.73 6.21
C CYS A 173 15.01 -1.97 4.99
N LEU A 174 16.00 -1.12 4.74
CA LEU A 174 16.99 -1.32 3.68
C LEU A 174 17.94 -2.46 4.08
N ASP A 175 18.47 -2.39 5.31
CA ASP A 175 19.46 -3.32 5.84
C ASP A 175 18.89 -4.75 6.00
N ALA A 176 17.60 -4.87 6.33
CA ALA A 176 16.94 -6.15 6.53
C ALA A 176 16.48 -6.83 5.23
N CYS A 177 16.47 -6.13 4.09
CA CYS A 177 15.99 -6.69 2.83
C CYS A 177 16.98 -7.75 2.31
N PRO A 178 16.63 -9.07 2.29
CA PRO A 178 17.60 -10.12 1.99
C PRO A 178 18.08 -10.10 0.53
N THR A 179 17.28 -9.49 -0.35
CA THR A 179 17.58 -9.36 -1.78
C THR A 179 18.04 -7.94 -2.16
N GLU A 180 18.18 -7.04 -1.17
CA GLU A 180 18.55 -5.65 -1.38
C GLU A 180 17.63 -4.93 -2.41
N ALA A 181 16.36 -5.31 -2.41
CA ALA A 181 15.38 -4.76 -3.35
C ALA A 181 15.10 -3.26 -3.13
N ILE A 182 15.30 -2.74 -1.90
CA ILE A 182 15.18 -1.30 -1.62
C ILE A 182 16.54 -0.66 -1.92
N VAL A 183 16.74 -0.29 -3.18
CA VAL A 183 18.04 0.18 -3.73
C VAL A 183 18.44 1.58 -3.26
N ALA A 184 17.47 2.36 -2.80
CA ALA A 184 17.65 3.66 -2.15
C ALA A 184 16.38 3.99 -1.34
N PRO A 185 16.43 4.95 -0.42
CA PRO A 185 15.22 5.39 0.29
C PRO A 185 14.07 5.70 -0.69
N ARG A 186 12.94 5.02 -0.54
CA ARG A 186 11.72 5.13 -1.40
C ARG A 186 11.91 4.66 -2.84
N VAL A 187 12.97 3.92 -3.14
CA VAL A 187 13.21 3.35 -4.46
C VAL A 187 13.32 1.83 -4.36
N LEU A 188 12.28 1.15 -4.80
CA LEU A 188 12.21 -0.31 -4.84
C LEU A 188 12.53 -0.81 -6.25
N ASP A 189 13.42 -1.78 -6.35
CA ASP A 189 13.56 -2.61 -7.55
C ASP A 189 12.65 -3.83 -7.40
N ALA A 190 11.52 -3.85 -8.10
CA ALA A 190 10.57 -4.95 -8.01
C ALA A 190 11.18 -6.26 -8.48
N THR A 191 12.11 -6.25 -9.44
CA THR A 191 12.73 -7.46 -9.99
C THR A 191 13.55 -8.24 -8.95
N ARG A 192 13.87 -7.61 -7.82
CA ARG A 192 14.56 -8.20 -6.67
C ARG A 192 13.65 -8.40 -5.46
N CYS A 193 12.43 -7.85 -5.48
CA CYS A 193 11.53 -7.91 -4.33
C CYS A 193 10.84 -9.27 -4.22
N LEU A 194 10.97 -9.95 -3.08
CA LEU A 194 10.34 -11.26 -2.84
C LEU A 194 8.82 -11.21 -3.02
N SER A 195 8.17 -10.12 -2.64
CA SER A 195 6.73 -9.94 -2.85
C SER A 195 6.37 -9.95 -4.35
N TYR A 196 7.10 -9.21 -5.18
CA TYR A 196 6.91 -9.23 -6.62
C TYR A 196 7.21 -10.62 -7.21
N LEU A 197 8.32 -11.22 -6.81
CA LEU A 197 8.77 -12.51 -7.35
C LEU A 197 7.80 -13.65 -7.03
N SER A 198 7.15 -13.62 -5.86
CA SER A 198 6.19 -14.65 -5.46
C SER A 198 4.76 -14.42 -5.97
N ILE A 199 4.40 -13.22 -6.43
CA ILE A 199 3.03 -12.87 -6.81
C ILE A 199 2.92 -12.60 -8.31
N GLU A 200 3.74 -11.67 -8.82
CA GLU A 200 3.61 -11.11 -10.16
C GLU A 200 4.50 -11.80 -11.20
N TYR A 201 5.67 -12.30 -10.75
CA TYR A 201 6.65 -12.91 -11.62
C TYR A 201 6.31 -14.39 -11.84
N LYS A 202 6.15 -14.81 -13.10
CA LYS A 202 5.73 -16.18 -13.43
C LYS A 202 6.87 -17.13 -13.83
N PRO A 203 7.98 -16.63 -14.42
CA PRO A 203 9.15 -17.49 -14.67
C PRO A 203 9.82 -17.96 -13.39
N ASP A 204 10.79 -18.86 -13.52
CA ASP A 204 11.65 -19.24 -12.40
C ASP A 204 12.40 -18.03 -11.84
N PRO A 205 12.56 -17.92 -10.53
CA PRO A 205 13.27 -16.81 -9.91
C PRO A 205 14.70 -16.67 -10.45
N PRO A 206 15.26 -15.45 -10.49
CA PRO A 206 16.63 -15.22 -10.91
C PRO A 206 17.61 -16.04 -10.05
N PRO A 207 18.54 -16.84 -10.63
CA PRO A 207 19.44 -17.71 -9.89
C PRO A 207 20.31 -16.97 -8.86
N GLU A 208 20.62 -15.71 -9.08
CA GLU A 208 21.38 -14.86 -8.16
C GLU A 208 20.64 -14.57 -6.84
N LEU A 209 19.35 -14.90 -6.78
CA LEU A 209 18.52 -14.75 -5.58
C LEU A 209 18.31 -16.08 -4.85
N ASP A 210 18.90 -17.18 -5.33
CA ASP A 210 18.84 -18.48 -4.67
C ASP A 210 19.35 -18.37 -3.22
N GLY A 211 18.64 -19.03 -2.30
CA GLY A 211 18.93 -18.98 -0.87
C GLY A 211 18.56 -17.67 -0.16
N ARG A 212 18.05 -16.67 -0.87
CA ARG A 212 17.64 -15.37 -0.28
C ARG A 212 16.14 -15.25 0.01
N TRP A 213 15.37 -16.31 -0.20
CA TRP A 213 13.89 -16.30 -0.06
C TRP A 213 13.41 -16.21 1.39
N ALA A 214 14.26 -16.55 2.37
CA ALA A 214 13.93 -16.48 3.79
C ALA A 214 12.57 -17.15 4.14
N GLU A 215 12.27 -18.29 3.47
CA GLU A 215 11.06 -19.13 3.60
C GLU A 215 9.74 -18.45 3.17
N TRP A 216 9.79 -17.31 2.50
CA TRP A 216 8.59 -16.63 2.00
C TRP A 216 8.04 -17.33 0.76
N ALA A 217 6.86 -17.96 0.89
CA ALA A 217 6.14 -18.60 -0.21
C ALA A 217 5.20 -17.62 -0.95
N PHE A 218 4.67 -16.61 -0.24
CA PHE A 218 3.75 -15.63 -0.84
C PHE A 218 3.86 -14.27 -0.14
N GLY A 219 4.18 -13.23 -0.91
CA GLY A 219 4.44 -11.91 -0.35
C GLY A 219 5.71 -11.86 0.50
N CYS A 220 5.91 -10.77 1.22
CA CYS A 220 7.04 -10.60 2.15
C CYS A 220 6.76 -9.43 3.10
N ASP A 221 6.95 -9.66 4.41
CA ASP A 221 6.73 -8.65 5.44
C ASP A 221 8.01 -8.06 6.01
N ILE A 222 9.20 -8.51 5.60
CA ILE A 222 10.47 -8.18 6.28
C ILE A 222 10.64 -6.67 6.48
N CYS A 223 10.46 -5.87 5.44
CA CYS A 223 10.65 -4.42 5.53
C CYS A 223 9.59 -3.70 6.40
N ASN A 224 8.42 -4.31 6.56
CA ASN A 224 7.37 -3.83 7.49
C ASN A 224 7.68 -4.26 8.92
N SER A 225 8.04 -5.53 9.15
CA SER A 225 8.27 -6.09 10.47
C SER A 225 9.39 -5.39 11.24
N VAL A 226 10.46 -4.95 10.54
CA VAL A 226 11.58 -4.24 11.18
C VAL A 226 11.35 -2.74 11.35
N CYS A 227 10.19 -2.22 10.93
CA CYS A 227 9.90 -0.79 11.01
C CYS A 227 9.60 -0.39 12.46
N PRO A 228 10.35 0.58 13.06
CA PRO A 228 10.10 1.01 14.44
C PRO A 228 8.69 1.56 14.67
N TRP A 229 8.03 2.07 13.64
CA TRP A 229 6.66 2.56 13.72
C TRP A 229 5.67 1.41 13.88
N ASN A 230 5.93 0.26 13.26
CA ASN A 230 5.12 -0.94 13.46
C ASN A 230 5.37 -1.57 14.84
N GLU A 231 6.62 -1.62 15.28
CA GLU A 231 6.98 -2.16 16.60
C GLU A 231 6.33 -1.39 17.75
N LYS A 232 6.20 -0.05 17.60
CA LYS A 232 5.74 0.82 18.70
C LYS A 232 4.25 1.13 18.67
N PHE A 233 3.64 1.19 17.49
CA PHE A 233 2.31 1.80 17.32
C PHE A 233 1.31 0.90 16.61
N ALA A 234 1.74 -0.18 15.93
CA ALA A 234 0.80 -1.09 15.34
C ALA A 234 0.13 -1.94 16.43
N GLU A 235 -1.19 -1.82 16.52
CA GLU A 235 -2.02 -2.65 17.36
C GLU A 235 -2.70 -3.74 16.52
N PRO A 236 -2.95 -4.93 17.07
CA PRO A 236 -3.67 -5.98 16.36
C PRO A 236 -5.00 -5.49 15.82
N THR A 237 -5.35 -5.96 14.62
CA THR A 237 -6.60 -5.57 13.98
C THR A 237 -7.82 -5.98 14.80
N THR A 238 -8.81 -5.11 14.85
CA THR A 238 -10.14 -5.40 15.39
C THR A 238 -11.11 -5.91 14.33
N ILE A 239 -10.71 -5.90 13.04
CA ILE A 239 -11.51 -6.40 11.92
C ILE A 239 -11.29 -7.90 11.84
N ALA A 240 -12.31 -8.67 12.25
CA ALA A 240 -12.23 -10.13 12.37
C ALA A 240 -11.83 -10.82 11.04
N ASP A 241 -12.31 -10.29 9.93
CA ASP A 241 -12.02 -10.82 8.58
C ASP A 241 -10.55 -10.74 8.19
N PHE A 242 -9.76 -9.85 8.79
CA PHE A 242 -8.32 -9.72 8.52
C PHE A 242 -7.45 -10.57 9.43
N ARG A 243 -8.03 -11.22 10.42
CA ARG A 243 -7.29 -12.17 11.25
C ARG A 243 -6.95 -13.43 10.46
N ARG A 244 -5.88 -14.11 10.88
CA ARG A 244 -5.52 -15.41 10.31
C ARG A 244 -6.72 -16.35 10.37
N ARG A 245 -7.03 -16.97 9.23
CA ARG A 245 -8.03 -18.05 9.20
C ARG A 245 -7.48 -19.25 9.98
N PRO A 246 -8.29 -19.89 10.83
CA PRO A 246 -7.91 -21.20 11.34
C PRO A 246 -7.76 -22.15 10.16
N ASP A 247 -6.72 -22.97 10.21
CA ASP A 247 -6.42 -24.01 9.21
C ASP A 247 -7.53 -25.04 9.13
#